data_136dfa3362d01abb923f3aa2a997a964
#
_entry.id   136dfa3362d01abb923f3aa2a997a964
#
_cell.length_a   1.000
_cell.length_b   1.000
_cell.length_c   1.000
_cell.angle_alpha   90.00
_cell.angle_beta   90.00
_cell.angle_gamma   90.00
#
_symmetry.space_group_name_H-M   'P 1'
#
loop_
_entity.id
_entity.type
_entity.pdbx_description
1 polymer ?
#
loop_
_entity_poly.entity_id
_entity_poly.type
_entity_poly.pdbx_seq_one_letter_code
_entity_poly.pdbx_strand_id
1 'polypeptide(L)'
;LCVDDIVDRHNLDKVDIVHADIQGAEFEMLHGSIKSIAKNKIRYFVISTHGNALHDYCGLFLETHGFHIICDHTVAQSYSGDGLLVASLNNSKKINISKRPTSAKEERFGYEVL
;
A
#
# COMPACT_ATOMS: atom_id res chain seq x y z
N LEU A 1 9.66 0.05 16.40
CA LEU A 1 10.13 1.21 15.67
C LEU A 1 9.19 1.49 14.48
N CYS A 2 8.50 2.61 14.49
CA CYS A 2 7.59 2.96 13.41
C CYS A 2 8.24 3.92 12.41
N VAL A 3 7.54 4.20 11.30
CA VAL A 3 8.06 5.09 10.26
C VAL A 3 8.33 6.49 10.83
N ASP A 4 7.43 7.03 11.66
CA ASP A 4 7.61 8.34 12.27
C ASP A 4 8.87 8.40 13.12
N ASP A 5 9.19 7.32 13.84
CA ASP A 5 10.42 7.23 14.63
C ASP A 5 11.68 7.31 13.76
N ILE A 6 11.66 6.62 12.63
CA ILE A 6 12.78 6.63 11.68
C ILE A 6 12.96 8.02 11.08
N VAL A 7 11.86 8.64 10.68
CA VAL A 7 11.87 9.99 10.10
C VAL A 7 12.44 11.01 11.09
N ASP A 8 12.00 10.94 12.35
CA ASP A 8 12.45 11.84 13.39
C ASP A 8 13.92 11.60 13.76
N ARG A 9 14.31 10.34 13.93
CA ARG A 9 15.66 9.96 14.33
C ARG A 9 16.72 10.38 13.32
N HIS A 10 16.39 10.32 12.03
CA HIS A 10 17.31 10.66 10.95
C HIS A 10 17.09 12.05 10.36
N ASN A 11 16.20 12.85 10.96
CA ASN A 11 15.87 14.20 10.49
C ASN A 11 15.51 14.23 9.00
N LEU A 12 14.69 13.31 8.55
CA LEU A 12 14.33 13.24 7.14
C LEU A 12 13.31 14.32 6.79
N ASP A 13 13.62 15.13 5.81
CA ASP A 13 12.69 16.13 5.29
C ASP A 13 11.65 15.46 4.38
N LYS A 14 12.07 14.48 3.61
CA LYS A 14 11.23 13.76 2.66
C LYS A 14 11.60 12.30 2.59
N VAL A 15 10.59 11.48 2.34
CA VAL A 15 10.74 10.05 2.07
C VAL A 15 10.11 9.80 0.71
N ASP A 16 10.88 9.32 -0.23
CA ASP A 16 10.36 9.08 -1.58
C ASP A 16 9.42 7.90 -1.61
N ILE A 17 9.80 6.77 -1.03
CA ILE A 17 9.00 5.55 -1.05
C ILE A 17 9.05 4.88 0.32
N VAL A 18 7.90 4.50 0.83
CA VAL A 18 7.76 3.53 1.91
C VAL A 18 7.25 2.24 1.30
N HIS A 19 8.07 1.22 1.31
CA HIS A 19 7.72 -0.11 0.82
C HIS A 19 7.54 -1.04 2.01
N ALA A 20 6.39 -1.70 2.08
CA ALA A 20 6.06 -2.59 3.18
C ALA A 20 5.59 -3.95 2.67
N ASP A 21 6.19 -4.99 3.23
CA ASP A 21 5.81 -6.39 3.05
C ASP A 21 6.09 -7.10 4.38
N ILE A 22 5.21 -6.88 5.37
CA ILE A 22 5.47 -7.20 6.77
C ILE A 22 4.46 -8.17 7.39
N GLN A 23 3.93 -9.07 6.57
CA GLN A 23 3.19 -10.25 7.02
C GLN A 23 1.98 -9.92 7.91
N GLY A 24 1.13 -9.01 7.45
CA GLY A 24 -0.11 -8.67 8.15
C GLY A 24 -0.05 -7.43 9.04
N ALA A 25 1.13 -6.83 9.22
CA ALA A 25 1.30 -5.63 10.05
C ALA A 25 1.30 -4.32 9.23
N GLU A 26 0.82 -4.36 7.99
CA GLU A 26 0.84 -3.19 7.09
C GLU A 26 -0.03 -2.05 7.62
N PHE A 27 -1.17 -2.37 8.22
CA PHE A 27 -2.06 -1.34 8.77
C PHE A 27 -1.42 -0.62 9.96
N GLU A 28 -0.76 -1.36 10.84
CA GLU A 28 -0.02 -0.80 11.96
C GLU A 28 1.14 0.08 11.49
N MET A 29 1.80 -0.30 10.39
CA MET A 29 2.83 0.52 9.78
C MET A 29 2.27 1.85 9.29
N LEU A 30 1.09 1.85 8.67
CA LEU A 30 0.43 3.07 8.24
C LEU A 30 0.07 3.97 9.43
N HIS A 31 -0.44 3.42 10.51
CA HIS A 31 -0.67 4.18 11.75
C HIS A 31 0.61 4.78 12.31
N GLY A 32 1.72 4.05 12.23
CA GLY A 32 3.03 4.56 12.64
C GLY A 32 3.63 5.59 11.70
N SER A 33 2.94 5.95 10.64
CA SER A 33 3.36 6.96 9.65
C SER A 33 2.54 8.25 9.70
N ILE A 34 1.56 8.34 10.61
CA ILE A 34 0.56 9.41 10.63
C ILE A 34 1.20 10.81 10.69
N LYS A 35 2.22 10.99 11.55
CA LYS A 35 2.87 12.30 11.67
C LYS A 35 3.59 12.70 10.39
N SER A 36 4.30 11.76 9.78
CA SER A 36 5.01 11.99 8.53
C SER A 36 4.04 12.26 7.39
N ILE A 37 2.91 11.57 7.35
CA ILE A 37 1.84 11.81 6.38
C ILE A 37 1.27 13.21 6.58
N ALA A 38 0.96 13.62 7.80
CA ALA A 38 0.41 14.94 8.11
C ALA A 38 1.34 16.09 7.70
N LYS A 39 2.64 15.85 7.70
CA LYS A 39 3.65 16.82 7.27
C LYS A 39 3.99 16.70 5.77
N ASN A 40 3.27 15.90 5.03
CA ASN A 40 3.50 15.65 3.59
C ASN A 40 4.92 15.18 3.27
N LYS A 41 5.52 14.41 4.17
CA LYS A 41 6.90 13.93 4.01
C LYS A 41 7.02 12.69 3.14
N ILE A 42 5.96 11.88 3.03
CA ILE A 42 5.98 10.62 2.30
C ILE A 42 5.33 10.81 0.94
N ARG A 43 6.05 10.47 -0.11
CA ARG A 43 5.59 10.67 -1.48
C ARG A 43 4.83 9.47 -2.03
N TYR A 44 5.34 8.27 -1.81
CA TYR A 44 4.73 7.03 -2.29
C TYR A 44 4.69 5.97 -1.21
N PHE A 45 3.62 5.20 -1.21
CA PHE A 45 3.54 3.92 -0.50
C PHE A 45 3.43 2.80 -1.52
N VAL A 46 4.21 1.75 -1.31
CA VAL A 46 4.12 0.49 -2.05
C VAL A 46 3.91 -0.61 -1.01
N ILE A 47 2.72 -1.18 -0.97
CA ILE A 47 2.32 -2.08 0.09
C ILE A 47 1.88 -3.42 -0.48
N SER A 48 2.56 -4.49 -0.06
CA SER A 48 2.09 -5.86 -0.28
C SER A 48 1.13 -6.22 0.84
N THR A 49 -0.13 -6.47 0.52
CA THR A 49 -1.16 -6.73 1.51
C THR A 49 -1.42 -8.22 1.67
N HIS A 50 -1.56 -8.65 2.91
CA HIS A 50 -1.74 -10.06 3.26
C HIS A 50 -3.20 -10.32 3.65
N GLY A 51 -4.07 -10.39 2.64
CA GLY A 51 -5.49 -10.62 2.80
C GLY A 51 -6.36 -9.47 2.31
N ASN A 52 -7.57 -9.79 1.86
CA ASN A 52 -8.46 -8.82 1.24
C ASN A 52 -8.99 -7.77 2.22
N ALA A 53 -9.29 -8.16 3.45
CA ALA A 53 -9.74 -7.20 4.47
C ALA A 53 -8.66 -6.17 4.78
N LEU A 54 -7.42 -6.62 4.97
CA LEU A 54 -6.27 -5.73 5.21
C LEU A 54 -6.01 -4.83 4.01
N HIS A 55 -6.14 -5.37 2.80
CA HIS A 55 -6.00 -4.61 1.56
C HIS A 55 -7.00 -3.44 1.52
N ASP A 56 -8.27 -3.72 1.81
CA ASP A 56 -9.32 -2.71 1.82
C ASP A 56 -9.09 -1.65 2.89
N TYR A 57 -8.68 -2.03 4.10
CA TYR A 57 -8.39 -1.10 5.17
C TYR A 57 -7.21 -0.18 4.84
N CYS A 58 -6.16 -0.73 4.28
CA CYS A 58 -4.99 0.06 3.86
C CYS A 58 -5.36 1.06 2.77
N GLY A 59 -6.13 0.63 1.77
CA GLY A 59 -6.60 1.50 0.70
C GLY A 59 -7.44 2.65 1.23
N LEU A 60 -8.40 2.35 2.09
CA LEU A 60 -9.26 3.37 2.70
C LEU A 60 -8.46 4.36 3.54
N PHE A 61 -7.51 3.85 4.34
CA PHE A 61 -6.63 4.71 5.14
C PHE A 61 -5.86 5.69 4.26
N LEU A 62 -5.25 5.20 3.19
CA LEU A 62 -4.47 6.04 2.29
C LEU A 62 -5.31 7.11 1.61
N GLU A 63 -6.49 6.74 1.10
CA GLU A 63 -7.41 7.70 0.49
C GLU A 63 -7.88 8.75 1.50
N THR A 64 -8.23 8.34 2.72
CA THR A 64 -8.66 9.22 3.80
C THR A 64 -7.57 10.24 4.16
N HIS A 65 -6.31 9.87 4.03
CA HIS A 65 -5.16 10.73 4.33
C HIS A 65 -4.59 11.47 3.11
N GLY A 66 -5.34 11.54 2.03
CA GLY A 66 -5.00 12.38 0.88
C GLY A 66 -4.12 11.73 -0.18
N PHE A 67 -3.91 10.43 -0.09
CA PHE A 67 -3.17 9.70 -1.13
C PHE A 67 -4.08 9.28 -2.27
N HIS A 68 -3.53 9.27 -3.47
CA HIS A 68 -4.20 8.76 -4.66
C HIS A 68 -3.75 7.32 -4.90
N ILE A 69 -4.69 6.40 -4.99
CA ILE A 69 -4.38 5.01 -5.30
C ILE A 69 -4.12 4.87 -6.80
N ILE A 70 -2.89 4.55 -7.15
CA ILE A 70 -2.48 4.40 -8.55
C ILE A 70 -2.35 2.95 -9.00
N CYS A 71 -2.36 2.01 -8.06
CA CYS A 71 -2.44 0.59 -8.33
C CYS A 71 -3.19 -0.07 -7.17
N ASP A 72 -4.22 -0.84 -7.50
CA ASP A 72 -5.06 -1.55 -6.53
C ASP A 72 -5.32 -2.95 -7.06
N HIS A 73 -4.37 -3.85 -6.82
CA HIS A 73 -4.49 -5.25 -7.20
C HIS A 73 -4.77 -6.11 -5.98
N THR A 74 -5.88 -6.85 -6.02
CA THR A 74 -6.18 -7.86 -5.00
C THR A 74 -5.18 -9.02 -5.09
N VAL A 75 -5.22 -9.93 -4.11
CA VAL A 75 -4.39 -11.14 -4.13
C VAL A 75 -4.51 -11.88 -5.45
N ALA A 76 -5.73 -12.03 -5.96
CA ALA A 76 -5.98 -12.73 -7.23
C ALA A 76 -5.42 -11.99 -8.46
N GLN A 77 -5.32 -10.67 -8.41
CA GLN A 77 -4.89 -9.83 -9.53
C GLN A 77 -3.39 -9.56 -9.56
N SER A 78 -2.68 -9.87 -8.47
CA SER A 78 -1.26 -9.62 -8.34
C SER A 78 -0.44 -10.81 -8.80
N TYR A 79 0.74 -10.56 -9.39
CA TYR A 79 1.69 -11.62 -9.73
C TYR A 79 2.49 -12.10 -8.53
N SER A 80 2.52 -11.36 -7.43
CA SER A 80 3.32 -11.69 -6.25
C SER A 80 2.68 -12.71 -5.32
N GLY A 81 1.41 -13.04 -5.51
CA GLY A 81 0.65 -13.88 -4.58
C GLY A 81 0.04 -13.12 -3.41
N ASP A 82 0.41 -11.87 -3.22
CA ASP A 82 -0.17 -10.95 -2.24
C ASP A 82 -0.93 -9.84 -2.96
N GLY A 83 -1.78 -9.11 -2.26
CA GLY A 83 -2.37 -7.88 -2.80
C GLY A 83 -1.30 -6.82 -2.98
N LEU A 84 -1.53 -5.87 -3.86
CA LEU A 84 -0.61 -4.77 -4.12
C LEU A 84 -1.36 -3.45 -4.12
N LEU A 85 -0.93 -2.53 -3.26
CA LEU A 85 -1.37 -1.14 -3.26
C LEU A 85 -0.18 -0.24 -3.55
N VAL A 86 -0.34 0.65 -4.51
CA VAL A 86 0.59 1.73 -4.76
C VAL A 86 -0.17 3.04 -4.66
N ALA A 87 0.28 3.92 -3.80
CA ALA A 87 -0.37 5.20 -3.55
C ALA A 87 0.62 6.35 -3.68
N SER A 88 0.14 7.47 -4.23
CA SER A 88 0.93 8.67 -4.44
C SER A 88 0.30 9.85 -3.72
N LEU A 89 1.11 10.67 -3.08
CA LEU A 89 0.66 11.93 -2.48
C LEU A 89 0.20 12.92 -3.55
N ASN A 90 0.86 12.93 -4.70
CA ASN A 90 0.52 13.81 -5.80
C ASN A 90 -0.07 13.01 -6.96
N ASN A 91 -1.16 13.51 -7.55
CA ASN A 91 -1.84 12.88 -8.67
C ASN A 91 -1.06 13.04 -9.99
N SER A 92 0.23 12.70 -10.00
CA SER A 92 1.11 13.13 -11.09
C SER A 92 1.41 12.07 -12.15
N LYS A 93 1.28 10.78 -11.91
CA LYS A 93 1.50 9.75 -12.94
C LYS A 93 0.80 8.45 -12.59
N LYS A 94 0.05 7.92 -13.54
CA LYS A 94 -0.42 6.54 -13.47
C LYS A 94 0.73 5.61 -13.80
N ILE A 95 0.99 4.65 -12.92
CA ILE A 95 1.88 3.55 -13.21
C ILE A 95 1.02 2.40 -13.71
N ASN A 96 1.32 1.89 -14.90
CA ASN A 96 0.64 0.73 -15.45
C ASN A 96 1.31 -0.53 -14.93
N ILE A 97 0.61 -1.23 -14.04
CA ILE A 97 1.06 -2.53 -13.56
C ILE A 97 0.08 -3.57 -14.09
N SER A 98 0.61 -4.55 -14.80
CA SER A 98 -0.22 -5.60 -15.38
C SER A 98 -0.86 -6.45 -14.30
N LYS A 99 -2.16 -6.72 -14.45
CA LYS A 99 -2.87 -7.65 -13.61
C LYS A 99 -2.63 -9.08 -14.09
N ARG A 100 -2.53 -9.99 -13.14
CA ARG A 100 -2.50 -11.41 -13.44
C ARG A 100 -3.85 -11.85 -14.01
N PRO A 101 -3.89 -12.66 -15.09
CA PRO A 101 -5.14 -13.25 -15.54
C PRO A 101 -5.76 -14.10 -14.42
N THR A 102 -7.04 -13.90 -14.14
CA THR A 102 -7.74 -14.60 -13.07
C THR A 102 -8.94 -15.36 -13.61
N SER A 103 -9.30 -16.48 -12.96
CA SER A 103 -10.58 -17.13 -13.19
C SER A 103 -11.68 -16.38 -12.43
N ALA A 104 -12.94 -16.58 -12.83
CA ALA A 104 -14.07 -16.00 -12.11
C ALA A 104 -14.08 -16.43 -10.62
N LYS A 105 -13.61 -17.64 -10.33
CA LYS A 105 -13.53 -18.15 -8.96
C LYS A 105 -12.46 -17.43 -8.14
N GLU A 106 -11.30 -17.15 -8.72
CA GLU A 106 -10.23 -16.38 -8.06
C GLU A 106 -10.69 -14.96 -7.74
N GLU A 107 -11.33 -14.29 -8.69
CA GLU A 107 -11.85 -12.94 -8.50
C GLU A 107 -12.88 -12.90 -7.38
N ARG A 108 -13.78 -13.88 -7.35
CA ARG A 108 -14.86 -13.95 -6.38
C ARG A 108 -14.39 -14.18 -4.96
N PHE A 109 -13.36 -15.01 -4.76
CA PHE A 109 -12.85 -15.37 -3.44
C PHE A 109 -11.54 -14.67 -3.06
N GLY A 110 -10.88 -14.00 -4.01
CA GLY A 110 -9.64 -13.29 -3.75
C GLY A 110 -8.46 -14.19 -3.42
N TYR A 111 -8.44 -15.43 -3.91
CA TYR A 111 -7.32 -16.35 -3.73
C TYR A 111 -7.01 -17.09 -5.01
N GLU A 112 -5.79 -17.61 -5.08
CA GLU A 112 -5.31 -18.37 -6.23
C GLU A 112 -5.87 -19.79 -6.23
N VAL A 113 -6.35 -20.24 -7.39
CA VAL A 113 -6.84 -21.60 -7.59
C VAL A 113 -5.82 -22.36 -8.41
N LEU A 114 -5.28 -23.40 -7.83
CA LEU A 114 -4.31 -24.28 -8.48
C LEU A 114 -5.00 -25.41 -9.25
#